data_1ed95417e358cb1003f68de4753acad6
#
_entry.id   1ed95417e358cb1003f68de4753acad6
#
_cell.length_a   1.000
_cell.length_b   1.000
_cell.length_c   1.000
_cell.angle_alpha   90.00
_cell.angle_beta   90.00
_cell.angle_gamma   90.00
#
_symmetry.space_group_name_H-M   'P 1'
#
loop_
_entity.id
_entity.type
_entity.pdbx_description
1 polymer ?
#
loop_
_entity_poly.entity_id
_entity_poly.type
_entity_poly.pdbx_seq_one_letter_code
_entity_poly.pdbx_strand_id
1 'polypeptide(L)'
;MSTFSLRIGTPDGLLFEGDVERVVCRSIGGDIAILARHCNFCTALGMGEASVVMADGNRRTAACIGGMLSVMNGTCRLLATTWEWKEDICLLYTSD
;
A
#
# COMPACT_ATOMS: atom_id res chain seq x y z
N MET A 1 12.84 -14.82 4.70
CA MET A 1 12.49 -13.78 3.76
C MET A 1 12.58 -12.42 4.41
N SER A 2 12.96 -11.42 3.63
CA SER A 2 13.12 -10.07 4.18
C SER A 2 11.79 -9.35 4.18
N THR A 3 11.48 -8.70 5.27
CA THR A 3 10.26 -7.91 5.42
C THR A 3 10.63 -6.50 5.84
N PHE A 4 9.64 -5.62 5.75
CA PHE A 4 9.79 -4.24 6.23
C PHE A 4 8.46 -3.79 6.82
N SER A 5 8.51 -2.76 7.66
CA SER A 5 7.30 -2.23 8.27
C SER A 5 6.53 -1.40 7.27
N LEU A 6 5.22 -1.61 7.22
CA LEU A 6 4.32 -0.82 6.39
C LEU A 6 3.22 -0.23 7.24
N ARG A 7 2.96 1.06 7.03
CA ARG A 7 1.82 1.75 7.63
C ARG A 7 1.00 2.37 6.52
N ILE A 8 -0.28 2.10 6.52
CA ILE A 8 -1.22 2.68 5.56
C ILE A 8 -2.23 3.52 6.33
N GLY A 9 -2.32 4.79 5.98
CA GLY A 9 -3.26 5.70 6.62
C GLY A 9 -4.03 6.51 5.61
N THR A 10 -5.15 7.04 6.06
CA THR A 10 -5.98 7.98 5.31
C THR A 10 -6.31 9.13 6.27
N PRO A 11 -6.99 10.18 5.78
CA PRO A 11 -7.42 11.24 6.70
C PRO A 11 -8.29 10.73 7.85
N ASP A 12 -8.92 9.55 7.69
CA ASP A 12 -9.74 8.96 8.74
C ASP A 12 -8.94 8.19 9.79
N GLY A 13 -7.67 7.96 9.55
CA GLY A 13 -6.82 7.29 10.51
C GLY A 13 -5.98 6.16 9.91
N LEU A 14 -5.38 5.37 10.78
CA LEU A 14 -4.52 4.26 10.40
C LEU A 14 -5.37 3.06 10.00
N LEU A 15 -5.13 2.53 8.79
CA LEU A 15 -5.86 1.39 8.26
C LEU A 15 -5.10 0.08 8.39
N PHE A 16 -3.78 0.14 8.35
CA PHE A 16 -2.96 -1.07 8.38
C PHE A 16 -1.60 -0.74 8.97
N GLU A 17 -1.09 -1.65 9.76
CA GLU A 17 0.28 -1.56 10.28
C GLU A 17 0.79 -2.98 10.49
N GLY A 18 1.93 -3.29 9.90
CA GLY A 18 2.51 -4.62 10.04
C GLY A 18 3.71 -4.81 9.14
N ASP A 19 4.30 -6.00 9.22
CA ASP A 19 5.44 -6.36 8.39
C ASP A 19 4.95 -6.98 7.10
N VAL A 20 5.56 -6.57 5.99
CA VAL A 20 5.18 -7.04 4.65
C VAL A 20 6.44 -7.34 3.85
N GLU A 21 6.28 -8.14 2.79
CA GLU A 21 7.38 -8.47 1.90
C GLU A 21 7.49 -7.49 0.75
N ARG A 22 6.36 -6.96 0.28
CA ARG A 22 6.35 -6.10 -0.90
C ARG A 22 5.09 -5.26 -0.94
N VAL A 23 5.24 -4.05 -1.44
CA VAL A 23 4.11 -3.16 -1.76
C VAL A 23 4.27 -2.72 -3.20
N VAL A 24 3.23 -2.89 -3.99
CA VAL A 24 3.20 -2.41 -5.37
C VAL A 24 2.08 -1.40 -5.46
N CYS A 25 2.37 -0.22 -5.99
CA CYS A 25 1.36 0.82 -6.14
C CYS A 25 1.68 1.68 -7.36
N ARG A 26 0.73 2.50 -7.73
CA ARG A 26 0.91 3.39 -8.87
C ARG A 26 1.31 4.77 -8.38
N SER A 27 2.49 5.21 -8.80
CA SER A 27 2.93 6.59 -8.58
C SER A 27 2.55 7.44 -9.77
N ILE A 28 2.78 8.74 -9.65
CA ILE A 28 2.54 9.66 -10.78
C ILE A 28 3.48 9.36 -11.95
N GLY A 29 4.60 8.68 -11.72
CA GLY A 29 5.55 8.32 -12.76
C GLY A 29 5.40 6.90 -13.27
N GLY A 30 4.41 6.14 -12.79
CA GLY A 30 4.19 4.76 -13.18
C GLY A 30 4.13 3.83 -11.99
N ASP A 31 4.07 2.54 -12.26
CA ASP A 31 4.01 1.54 -11.19
C ASP A 31 5.35 1.41 -10.50
N ILE A 32 5.31 1.28 -9.17
CA ILE A 32 6.51 1.09 -8.37
C ILE A 32 6.30 -0.10 -7.44
N ALA A 33 7.41 -0.75 -7.09
CA ALA A 33 7.40 -1.86 -6.14
C ALA A 33 8.41 -1.55 -5.04
N ILE A 34 7.96 -1.64 -3.80
CA ILE A 34 8.80 -1.42 -2.63
C ILE A 34 9.10 -2.77 -2.00
N LEU A 35 10.38 -3.06 -1.84
CA LEU A 35 10.86 -4.30 -1.25
C LEU A 35 11.70 -3.95 -0.01
N ALA A 36 12.01 -4.97 0.79
CA ALA A 36 12.93 -4.77 1.90
C ALA A 36 14.26 -4.22 1.40
N ARG A 37 14.91 -3.40 2.21
CA ARG A 37 16.19 -2.76 1.89
C ARG A 37 16.09 -1.72 0.77
N HIS A 38 14.89 -1.25 0.49
CA HIS A 38 14.74 -0.16 -0.46
C HIS A 38 15.41 1.10 0.08
N CYS A 39 16.01 1.89 -0.81
CA CYS A 39 16.60 3.18 -0.42
C CYS A 39 15.53 4.12 0.09
N ASN A 40 15.94 5.08 0.91
CA ASN A 40 15.02 6.14 1.31
C ASN A 40 14.47 6.83 0.08
N PHE A 41 13.16 7.06 0.06
CA PHE A 41 12.49 7.41 -1.16
C PHE A 41 11.12 8.01 -0.83
N CYS A 42 10.67 8.95 -1.65
CA CYS A 42 9.37 9.57 -1.45
C CYS A 42 8.78 9.91 -2.80
N THR A 43 7.51 9.61 -2.99
CA THR A 43 6.84 9.90 -4.26
C THR A 43 5.36 10.18 -4.02
N ALA A 44 4.76 10.90 -4.95
CA ALA A 44 3.31 11.10 -4.95
C ALA A 44 2.65 9.89 -5.62
N LEU A 45 1.48 9.53 -5.12
CA LEU A 45 0.71 8.41 -5.65
C LEU A 45 -0.34 8.91 -6.62
N GLY A 46 -0.57 8.12 -7.66
CA GLY A 46 -1.65 8.35 -8.59
C GLY A 46 -2.86 7.52 -8.23
N MET A 47 -3.79 7.41 -9.16
CA MET A 47 -4.97 6.57 -9.01
C MET A 47 -4.70 5.20 -9.61
N GLY A 48 -4.97 4.14 -8.87
CA GLY A 48 -4.76 2.80 -9.39
C GLY A 48 -4.88 1.74 -8.32
N GLU A 49 -4.58 0.51 -8.74
CA GLU A 49 -4.60 -0.63 -7.86
C GLU A 49 -3.27 -0.76 -7.13
N ALA A 50 -3.34 -1.07 -5.86
CA ALA A 50 -2.17 -1.34 -5.03
C ALA A 50 -2.24 -2.78 -4.51
N SER A 51 -1.08 -3.39 -4.35
CA SER A 51 -0.98 -4.75 -3.81
C SER A 51 0.00 -4.77 -2.66
N VAL A 52 -0.34 -5.52 -1.62
CA VAL A 52 0.52 -5.74 -0.46
C VAL A 52 0.71 -7.23 -0.29
N VAL A 53 1.97 -7.67 -0.27
CA VAL A 53 2.29 -9.07 0.03
C VAL A 53 2.72 -9.14 1.47
N MET A 54 1.97 -9.85 2.27
CA MET A 54 2.19 -9.97 3.71
C MET A 54 3.38 -10.87 4.01
N ALA A 55 3.84 -10.83 5.26
CA ALA A 55 4.98 -11.65 5.69
C ALA A 55 4.73 -13.13 5.51
N ASP A 56 3.49 -13.58 5.57
CA ASP A 56 3.11 -14.98 5.38
C ASP A 56 2.91 -15.36 3.91
N GLY A 57 3.14 -14.43 2.99
CA GLY A 57 3.00 -14.67 1.56
C GLY A 57 1.63 -14.36 0.99
N ASN A 58 0.65 -14.05 1.82
CA ASN A 58 -0.69 -13.69 1.35
C ASN A 58 -0.66 -12.32 0.68
N ARG A 59 -1.44 -12.18 -0.38
CA ARG A 59 -1.56 -10.92 -1.11
C ARG A 59 -2.91 -10.29 -0.85
N ARG A 60 -2.90 -8.99 -0.57
CA ARG A 60 -4.12 -8.19 -0.50
C ARG A 60 -4.02 -7.08 -1.53
N THR A 61 -5.13 -6.78 -2.16
CA THR A 61 -5.20 -5.76 -3.20
C THR A 61 -6.18 -4.68 -2.77
N ALA A 62 -5.91 -3.45 -3.19
CA ALA A 62 -6.75 -2.32 -2.84
C ALA A 62 -6.79 -1.31 -3.97
N ALA A 63 -7.84 -0.49 -3.97
CA ALA A 63 -7.90 0.69 -4.82
C ALA A 63 -7.33 1.85 -4.02
N CYS A 64 -6.33 2.52 -4.58
CA CYS A 64 -5.66 3.65 -3.96
C CYS A 64 -5.83 4.87 -4.84
N ILE A 65 -6.29 5.97 -4.27
CA ILE A 65 -6.50 7.20 -5.00
C ILE A 65 -5.72 8.30 -4.33
N GLY A 66 -4.66 8.77 -5.00
CA GLY A 66 -3.87 9.89 -4.52
C GLY A 66 -3.08 9.60 -3.26
N GLY A 67 -2.31 10.58 -2.82
CA GLY A 67 -1.57 10.49 -1.58
C GLY A 67 -0.07 10.50 -1.79
N MET A 68 0.65 10.02 -0.78
CA MET A 68 2.10 9.98 -0.79
C MET A 68 2.60 8.67 -0.22
N LEU A 69 3.72 8.22 -0.77
CA LEU A 69 4.43 7.06 -0.23
C LEU A 69 5.83 7.51 0.15
N SER A 70 6.27 7.16 1.35
CA SER A 70 7.63 7.46 1.77
C SER A 70 8.27 6.24 2.40
N VAL A 71 9.53 6.00 2.07
CA VAL A 71 10.33 4.93 2.64
C VAL A 71 11.49 5.56 3.36
N MET A 72 11.56 5.35 4.66
CA MET A 72 12.60 5.92 5.51
C MET A 72 13.07 4.88 6.50
N ASN A 73 14.37 4.55 6.46
CA ASN A 73 14.99 3.68 7.45
C ASN A 73 14.24 2.37 7.67
N GLY A 74 13.82 1.73 6.56
CA GLY A 74 13.16 0.44 6.63
C GLY A 74 11.68 0.47 6.95
N THR A 75 11.10 1.67 7.07
CA THR A 75 9.66 1.83 7.31
C THR A 75 9.03 2.50 6.10
N CYS A 76 8.00 1.88 5.57
CA CYS A 76 7.24 2.44 4.46
C CYS A 76 5.94 3.02 5.00
N ARG A 77 5.68 4.29 4.69
CA ARG A 77 4.46 4.97 5.08
C ARG A 77 3.70 5.35 3.83
N LEU A 78 2.49 4.88 3.74
CA LEU A 78 1.61 5.18 2.62
C LEU A 78 0.42 5.98 3.17
N LEU A 79 0.32 7.22 2.74
CA LEU A 79 -0.79 8.09 3.12
C LEU A 79 -1.66 8.27 1.89
N ALA A 80 -2.81 7.63 1.88
CA ALA A 80 -3.71 7.68 0.74
C ALA A 80 -4.85 8.65 1.01
N THR A 81 -5.28 9.36 -0.02
CA THR A 81 -6.49 10.16 0.09
C THR A 81 -7.69 9.23 0.24
N THR A 82 -7.70 8.15 -0.57
CA THR A 82 -8.72 7.11 -0.48
C THR A 82 -8.03 5.75 -0.62
N TRP A 83 -8.40 4.83 0.24
CA TRP A 83 -7.88 3.45 0.20
C TRP A 83 -9.02 2.51 0.50
N GLU A 84 -9.32 1.62 -0.45
CA GLU A 84 -10.37 0.63 -0.30
C GLU A 84 -9.81 -0.75 -0.60
N TRP A 85 -9.85 -1.63 0.39
CA TRP A 85 -9.45 -3.01 0.17
C TRP A 85 -10.41 -3.66 -0.82
N LYS A 86 -9.86 -4.42 -1.75
CA LYS A 86 -10.66 -5.05 -2.80
C LYS A 86 -11.71 -6.01 -2.24
N GLU A 87 -11.39 -6.69 -1.17
CA GLU A 87 -12.32 -7.61 -0.53
C GLU A 87 -13.55 -6.88 0.01
N ASP A 88 -13.37 -5.64 0.49
CA ASP A 88 -14.49 -4.83 0.98
C ASP A 88 -15.37 -4.37 -0.18
N ILE A 89 -14.74 -4.01 -1.30
CA ILE A 89 -15.48 -3.62 -2.49
C ILE A 89 -16.29 -4.80 -3.02
N CYS A 90 -15.68 -5.98 -3.05
CA CYS A 90 -16.35 -7.19 -3.52
C CYS A 90 -17.56 -7.53 -2.67
N LEU A 91 -17.47 -7.32 -1.35
CA LEU A 91 -18.60 -7.56 -0.47
C LEU A 91 -19.78 -6.65 -0.79
N LEU A 92 -19.51 -5.40 -1.17
CA LEU A 92 -20.57 -4.48 -1.56
C LEU A 92 -21.24 -4.88 -2.86
N TYR A 93 -20.45 -5.40 -3.81
CA TYR A 93 -20.99 -5.75 -5.11
C TYR A 93 -21.64 -7.13 -5.14
N THR A 94 -21.25 -8.03 -4.26
CA THR A 94 -21.81 -9.37 -4.25
C THR A 94 -23.19 -9.44 -3.67
N SER A 95 -23.71 -8.34 -3.14
CA SER A 95 -25.07 -8.29 -2.62
C SER A 95 -26.13 -8.29 -3.73
N ASP A 96 -25.70 -8.21 -4.95
CA ASP A 96 -26.64 -8.25 -6.10
C ASP A 96 -27.30 -9.64 -6.26
#